data_aae95017d97ce90f746a4b9917eea727
#
_entry.id   aae95017d97ce90f746a4b9917eea727
#
_cell.length_a   1.000
_cell.length_b   1.000
_cell.length_c   1.000
_cell.angle_alpha   90.00
_cell.angle_beta   90.00
_cell.angle_gamma   90.00
#
_symmetry.space_group_name_H-M   'P 1'
#
loop_
_entity.id
_entity.type
_entity.pdbx_description
1 polymer ?
#
loop_
_entity_poly.entity_id
_entity_poly.type
_entity_poly.pdbx_seq_one_letter_code
_entity_poly.pdbx_strand_id
1 'polypeptide(L)'
;MTESSAFTISAITLATHDMARALAFYQALGFALRYGGPTASFSSLDAGNACLNLISEDTDGRTWSWWGRVIFHVADVDAFHRQALAHGLRPDAAPADATWGERYFHITDPDGHELSFATPLA
;
A
#
# COMPACT_ATOMS: atom_id res chain seq x y z
N MET A 1 -27.81 -4.87 -13.44
CA MET A 1 -26.37 -4.79 -13.65
C MET A 1 -25.87 -3.38 -13.48
N THR A 2 -24.74 -3.25 -12.86
CA THR A 2 -24.19 -1.94 -12.55
C THR A 2 -23.38 -1.40 -13.72
N GLU A 3 -23.60 -0.17 -14.03
CA GLU A 3 -22.79 0.51 -15.03
C GLU A 3 -21.35 0.64 -14.55
N SER A 4 -20.43 0.40 -15.44
CA SER A 4 -19.04 0.68 -15.16
C SER A 4 -18.80 2.17 -15.21
N SER A 5 -17.90 2.64 -14.38
CA SER A 5 -17.43 4.02 -14.51
C SER A 5 -16.74 4.19 -15.85
N ALA A 6 -16.76 5.44 -16.36
CA ALA A 6 -16.05 5.76 -17.58
C ALA A 6 -14.54 5.63 -17.40
N PHE A 7 -14.05 5.57 -16.17
CA PHE A 7 -12.63 5.43 -15.90
C PHE A 7 -12.43 4.56 -14.65
N THR A 8 -11.24 4.03 -14.52
CA THR A 8 -10.82 3.24 -13.37
C THR A 8 -9.43 3.73 -12.95
N ILE A 9 -9.05 3.41 -11.73
CA ILE A 9 -7.70 3.72 -11.28
C ILE A 9 -6.77 2.66 -11.86
N SER A 10 -5.80 3.10 -12.66
CA SER A 10 -4.80 2.23 -13.26
C SER A 10 -3.66 1.95 -12.30
N ALA A 11 -3.18 2.99 -11.64
CA ALA A 11 -2.04 2.89 -10.74
C ALA A 11 -2.00 4.07 -9.79
N ILE A 12 -1.35 3.86 -8.67
CA ILE A 12 -0.94 4.91 -7.74
C ILE A 12 0.59 4.86 -7.72
N THR A 13 1.23 6.00 -7.84
CA THR A 13 2.70 6.08 -7.80
C THR A 13 3.13 6.84 -6.54
N LEU A 14 3.95 6.19 -5.74
CA LEU A 14 4.47 6.75 -4.50
C LEU A 14 5.97 7.01 -4.65
N ALA A 15 6.43 8.12 -4.10
CA ALA A 15 7.85 8.44 -4.11
C ALA A 15 8.56 7.72 -2.96
N THR A 16 9.79 7.30 -3.21
CA THR A 16 10.60 6.68 -2.18
C THR A 16 12.01 7.28 -2.20
N HIS A 17 12.62 7.36 -1.04
CA HIS A 17 14.04 7.76 -0.92
C HIS A 17 14.97 6.56 -1.05
N ASP A 18 14.41 5.34 -1.05
CA ASP A 18 15.23 4.12 -1.07
C ASP A 18 14.39 2.99 -1.66
N MET A 19 14.62 2.69 -2.94
CA MET A 19 13.82 1.68 -3.64
C MET A 19 13.92 0.31 -3.00
N ALA A 20 15.13 -0.11 -2.61
CA ALA A 20 15.32 -1.44 -2.02
C ALA A 20 14.53 -1.57 -0.71
N ARG A 21 14.57 -0.53 0.12
CA ARG A 21 13.85 -0.52 1.39
C ARG A 21 12.34 -0.51 1.17
N ALA A 22 11.88 0.30 0.24
CA ALA A 22 10.45 0.38 -0.07
C ALA A 22 9.94 -0.96 -0.59
N LEU A 23 10.66 -1.57 -1.54
CA LEU A 23 10.23 -2.86 -2.08
C LEU A 23 10.19 -3.94 -1.00
N ALA A 24 11.18 -3.96 -0.12
CA ALA A 24 11.20 -4.96 0.95
C ALA A 24 9.96 -4.82 1.82
N PHE A 25 9.55 -3.60 2.12
CA PHE A 25 8.35 -3.35 2.92
C PHE A 25 7.10 -3.85 2.21
N TYR A 26 6.90 -3.46 0.95
CA TYR A 26 5.69 -3.85 0.23
C TYR A 26 5.63 -5.33 -0.07
N GLN A 27 6.78 -5.95 -0.36
CA GLN A 27 6.83 -7.40 -0.55
C GLN A 27 6.53 -8.15 0.75
N ALA A 28 6.95 -7.62 1.88
CA ALA A 28 6.61 -8.20 3.18
C ALA A 28 5.11 -8.12 3.46
N LEU A 29 4.43 -7.11 2.92
CA LEU A 29 2.98 -7.03 2.99
C LEU A 29 2.28 -8.03 2.06
N GLY A 30 3.00 -8.59 1.11
CA GLY A 30 2.45 -9.56 0.18
C GLY A 30 2.27 -9.05 -1.25
N PHE A 31 2.69 -7.83 -1.55
CA PHE A 31 2.65 -7.34 -2.93
C PHE A 31 3.68 -8.06 -3.78
N ALA A 32 3.29 -8.43 -4.98
CA ALA A 32 4.18 -9.12 -5.92
C ALA A 32 4.82 -8.10 -6.86
N LEU A 33 6.13 -8.21 -7.02
CA LEU A 33 6.86 -7.35 -7.95
C LEU A 33 6.47 -7.72 -9.38
N ARG A 34 6.10 -6.72 -10.15
CA ARG A 34 5.71 -6.88 -11.53
C ARG A 34 6.79 -6.38 -12.49
N TYR A 35 7.47 -5.30 -12.12
CA TYR A 35 8.44 -4.66 -12.98
C TYR A 35 9.44 -3.90 -12.13
N GLY A 36 10.69 -3.81 -12.56
CA GLY A 36 11.71 -3.08 -11.86
C GLY A 36 12.47 -3.95 -10.87
N GLY A 37 12.82 -3.35 -9.75
CA GLY A 37 13.57 -4.04 -8.70
C GLY A 37 14.34 -3.08 -7.81
N PRO A 38 15.12 -3.63 -6.87
CA PRO A 38 15.77 -2.82 -5.83
C PRO A 38 16.73 -1.74 -6.34
N THR A 39 17.29 -1.95 -7.54
CA THR A 39 18.24 -0.99 -8.11
C THR A 39 17.64 -0.12 -9.20
N ALA A 40 16.35 -0.29 -9.49
CA ALA A 40 15.68 0.48 -10.52
C ALA A 40 15.19 1.81 -9.94
N SER A 41 15.05 2.81 -10.79
CA SER A 41 14.46 4.09 -10.39
C SER A 41 12.95 4.05 -10.39
N PHE A 42 12.35 3.03 -11.00
CA PHE A 42 10.91 2.83 -11.06
C PHE A 42 10.60 1.36 -10.90
N SER A 43 9.63 1.05 -10.05
CA SER A 43 9.16 -0.32 -9.87
C SER A 43 7.65 -0.34 -9.81
N SER A 44 7.06 -1.47 -10.20
CA SER A 44 5.61 -1.64 -10.19
C SER A 44 5.27 -2.93 -9.49
N LEU A 45 4.29 -2.86 -8.62
CA LEU A 45 3.79 -4.01 -7.85
C LEU A 45 2.35 -4.26 -8.24
N ASP A 46 1.95 -5.53 -8.24
CA ASP A 46 0.55 -5.88 -8.51
C ASP A 46 -0.34 -5.48 -7.34
N ALA A 47 -1.48 -4.88 -7.65
CA ALA A 47 -2.48 -4.49 -6.66
C ALA A 47 -3.86 -4.77 -7.22
N GLY A 48 -4.18 -6.05 -7.46
CA GLY A 48 -5.45 -6.44 -8.05
C GLY A 48 -5.59 -5.94 -9.48
N ASN A 49 -6.60 -5.13 -9.74
CA ASN A 49 -6.84 -4.56 -11.07
C ASN A 49 -5.96 -3.35 -11.37
N ALA A 50 -5.17 -2.91 -10.39
CA ALA A 50 -4.34 -1.74 -10.52
C ALA A 50 -2.90 -2.09 -10.19
N CYS A 51 -2.02 -1.10 -10.23
CA CYS A 51 -0.63 -1.26 -9.82
C CYS A 51 -0.29 -0.25 -8.75
N LEU A 52 0.60 -0.65 -7.86
CA LEU A 52 1.25 0.25 -6.93
C LEU A 52 2.67 0.47 -7.44
N ASN A 53 2.95 1.68 -7.86
CA ASN A 53 4.26 2.02 -8.41
C ASN A 53 5.10 2.75 -7.38
N LEU A 54 6.40 2.58 -7.48
CA LEU A 54 7.37 3.31 -6.66
C LEU A 54 8.35 4.00 -7.58
N ILE A 55 8.68 5.25 -7.24
CA ILE A 55 9.63 6.03 -8.01
C ILE A 55 10.66 6.65 -7.08
N SER A 56 11.95 6.45 -7.40
CA SER A 56 13.05 7.01 -6.63
C SER A 56 13.82 8.08 -7.40
N GLU A 57 13.31 8.47 -8.54
CA GLU A 57 13.97 9.45 -9.39
C GLU A 57 14.00 10.79 -8.68
N ASP A 58 15.21 11.29 -8.46
CA ASP A 58 15.46 12.63 -7.92
C ASP A 58 14.60 12.97 -6.70
N THR A 59 14.82 12.24 -5.63
CA THR A 59 14.18 12.55 -4.35
C THR A 59 15.03 13.44 -3.46
N ASP A 60 16.23 13.82 -3.91
CA ASP A 60 17.13 14.66 -3.14
C ASP A 60 16.48 16.02 -2.87
N GLY A 61 16.46 16.41 -1.62
CA GLY A 61 15.86 17.67 -1.22
C GLY A 61 14.34 17.70 -1.26
N ARG A 62 13.70 16.65 -1.72
CA ARG A 62 12.25 16.55 -1.66
C ARG A 62 11.82 15.95 -0.34
N THR A 63 10.85 16.59 0.27
CA THR A 63 10.20 16.05 1.45
C THR A 63 8.70 16.12 1.22
N TRP A 64 7.99 15.27 1.92
CA TRP A 64 6.54 15.30 1.87
C TRP A 64 5.97 15.10 3.27
N SER A 65 4.83 15.70 3.50
CA SER A 65 4.08 15.51 4.74
C SER A 65 2.92 14.57 4.45
N TRP A 66 2.07 14.36 5.44
CA TRP A 66 0.89 13.52 5.22
C TRP A 66 0.04 14.12 4.09
N TRP A 67 -0.21 13.31 3.07
CA TRP A 67 -0.96 13.72 1.87
C TRP A 67 -2.31 13.02 1.76
N GLY A 68 -2.58 12.07 2.65
CA GLY A 68 -3.75 11.21 2.57
C GLY A 68 -3.30 9.77 2.64
N ARG A 69 -4.10 8.87 2.14
CA ARG A 69 -3.76 7.45 2.16
C ARG A 69 -4.35 6.73 0.97
N VAL A 70 -3.77 5.59 0.66
CA VAL A 70 -4.37 4.67 -0.28
C VAL A 70 -4.99 3.53 0.52
N ILE A 71 -6.18 3.09 0.12
CA ILE A 71 -6.93 2.06 0.82
C ILE A 71 -7.01 0.85 -0.08
N PHE A 72 -6.58 -0.29 0.44
CA PHE A 72 -6.66 -1.57 -0.25
C PHE A 72 -7.72 -2.43 0.43
N HIS A 73 -8.58 -3.07 -0.36
CA HIS A 73 -9.47 -4.07 0.19
C HIS A 73 -8.78 -5.42 0.19
N VAL A 74 -8.89 -6.12 1.31
CA VAL A 74 -8.38 -7.47 1.46
C VAL A 74 -9.52 -8.37 1.94
N ALA A 75 -9.39 -9.68 1.71
CA ALA A 75 -10.45 -10.61 2.03
C ALA A 75 -10.68 -10.74 3.54
N ASP A 76 -9.60 -10.70 4.32
CA ASP A 76 -9.65 -10.88 5.76
C ASP A 76 -8.61 -9.98 6.40
N VAL A 77 -9.06 -8.83 6.89
CA VAL A 77 -8.14 -7.82 7.40
C VAL A 77 -7.42 -8.27 8.67
N ASP A 78 -8.06 -9.11 9.49
CA ASP A 78 -7.40 -9.61 10.69
C ASP A 78 -6.25 -10.56 10.33
N ALA A 79 -6.48 -11.44 9.36
CA ALA A 79 -5.43 -12.33 8.89
C ALA A 79 -4.28 -11.54 8.24
N PHE A 80 -4.62 -10.51 7.48
CA PHE A 80 -3.63 -9.67 6.83
C PHE A 80 -2.77 -8.95 7.87
N HIS A 81 -3.40 -8.44 8.92
CA HIS A 81 -2.72 -7.79 10.04
C HIS A 81 -1.75 -8.76 10.73
N ARG A 82 -2.21 -9.98 11.02
CA ARG A 82 -1.35 -11.00 11.65
C ARG A 82 -0.15 -11.33 10.78
N GLN A 83 -0.37 -11.42 9.47
CA GLN A 83 0.71 -11.70 8.52
C GLN A 83 1.73 -10.57 8.50
N ALA A 84 1.27 -9.32 8.53
CA ALA A 84 2.16 -8.17 8.59
C ALA A 84 3.05 -8.24 9.83
N LEU A 85 2.46 -8.54 10.99
CA LEU A 85 3.23 -8.71 12.22
C LEU A 85 4.23 -9.85 12.09
N ALA A 86 3.82 -10.96 11.50
CA ALA A 86 4.69 -12.13 11.34
C ALA A 86 5.89 -11.84 10.46
N HIS A 87 5.76 -10.89 9.54
CA HIS A 87 6.86 -10.46 8.67
C HIS A 87 7.64 -9.29 9.23
N GLY A 88 7.45 -8.96 10.50
CA GLY A 88 8.24 -7.94 11.18
C GLY A 88 7.78 -6.51 10.94
N LEU A 89 6.62 -6.32 10.32
CA LEU A 89 6.09 -4.99 10.11
C LEU A 89 5.35 -4.50 11.34
N ARG A 90 5.12 -3.18 11.40
CA ARG A 90 4.50 -2.55 12.57
C ARG A 90 3.29 -1.73 12.15
N PRO A 91 2.11 -2.38 12.08
CA PRO A 91 0.88 -1.61 11.88
C PRO A 91 0.68 -0.55 12.96
N ASP A 92 0.01 0.54 12.61
CA ASP A 92 -0.19 1.66 13.53
C ASP A 92 -1.10 1.28 14.69
N ALA A 93 -2.05 0.36 14.46
CA ALA A 93 -2.96 -0.11 15.48
C ALA A 93 -3.53 -1.47 15.05
N ALA A 94 -4.21 -2.12 15.97
CA ALA A 94 -4.94 -3.35 15.64
C ALA A 94 -6.16 -3.01 14.79
N PRO A 95 -6.68 -3.98 14.00
CA PRO A 95 -7.90 -3.73 13.23
C PRO A 95 -9.07 -3.34 14.10
N ALA A 96 -9.88 -2.41 13.60
CA ALA A 96 -11.05 -1.91 14.30
C ALA A 96 -12.19 -1.69 13.33
N ASP A 97 -13.40 -1.78 13.83
CA ASP A 97 -14.59 -1.52 13.03
C ASP A 97 -14.83 -0.01 12.94
N ALA A 98 -15.00 0.47 11.72
CA ALA A 98 -15.31 1.87 11.46
C ALA A 98 -16.81 2.06 11.34
N THR A 99 -17.26 3.30 11.57
CA THR A 99 -18.69 3.61 11.51
C THR A 99 -19.25 3.58 10.09
N TRP A 100 -18.36 3.58 9.07
CA TRP A 100 -18.79 3.58 7.67
C TRP A 100 -18.84 2.19 7.07
N GLY A 101 -18.77 1.13 7.88
CA GLY A 101 -19.05 -0.21 7.40
C GLY A 101 -17.83 -1.03 6.99
N GLU A 102 -16.67 -0.69 7.49
CA GLU A 102 -15.44 -1.42 7.22
C GLU A 102 -14.70 -1.73 8.51
N ARG A 103 -13.97 -2.84 8.50
CA ARG A 103 -12.96 -3.13 9.51
C ARG A 103 -11.60 -2.89 8.86
N TYR A 104 -10.74 -2.13 9.53
CA TYR A 104 -9.53 -1.62 8.90
C TYR A 104 -8.38 -1.49 9.88
N PHE A 105 -7.17 -1.36 9.34
CA PHE A 105 -6.01 -0.85 10.07
C PHE A 105 -5.17 -0.02 9.12
N HIS A 106 -4.35 0.85 9.70
CA HIS A 106 -3.38 1.64 8.96
C HIS A 106 -1.98 1.15 9.23
N ILE A 107 -1.10 1.34 8.25
CA ILE A 107 0.32 1.10 8.40
C ILE A 107 1.06 2.17 7.61
N THR A 108 2.17 2.65 8.17
CA THR A 108 2.99 3.67 7.54
C THR A 108 4.18 3.01 6.88
N ASP A 109 4.46 3.35 5.62
CA ASP A 109 5.59 2.78 4.92
C ASP A 109 6.90 3.46 5.34
N PRO A 110 8.07 2.96 4.88
CA PRO A 110 9.36 3.54 5.30
C PRO A 110 9.56 5.00 4.90
N ASP A 111 8.81 5.49 3.93
CA ASP A 111 8.90 6.87 3.47
C ASP A 111 7.85 7.77 4.11
N GLY A 112 7.02 7.24 4.99
CA GLY A 112 6.00 8.02 5.68
C GLY A 112 4.64 8.03 4.98
N HIS A 113 4.44 7.26 3.93
CA HIS A 113 3.14 7.16 3.28
C HIS A 113 2.23 6.27 4.10
N GLU A 114 1.00 6.74 4.31
CA GLU A 114 0.02 5.98 5.07
C GLU A 114 -0.80 5.09 4.15
N LEU A 115 -0.90 3.82 4.52
CA LEU A 115 -1.71 2.84 3.81
C LEU A 115 -2.82 2.37 4.73
N SER A 116 -3.95 1.99 4.15
CA SER A 116 -5.05 1.38 4.88
C SER A 116 -5.42 0.06 4.22
N PHE A 117 -5.68 -0.95 5.04
CA PHE A 117 -6.18 -2.24 4.57
C PHE A 117 -7.52 -2.46 5.24
N ALA A 118 -8.52 -2.85 4.46
CA ALA A 118 -9.89 -2.91 4.94
C ALA A 118 -10.65 -4.09 4.36
N THR A 119 -11.59 -4.59 5.15
CA THR A 119 -12.56 -5.59 4.75
C THR A 119 -13.95 -5.04 5.02
N PRO A 120 -14.86 -5.07 4.06
CA PRO A 120 -16.23 -4.60 4.32
C PRO A 120 -16.88 -5.42 5.43
N LEU A 121 -17.61 -4.77 6.28
CA LEU A 121 -18.46 -5.46 7.26
C LEU A 121 -19.71 -5.95 6.54
N ALA A 122 -20.16 -7.15 6.90
CA ALA A 122 -21.27 -7.80 6.21
C ALA A 122 -22.59 -7.04 6.39
#